data_85a6716aaf5ca278f2329dc428e1d318
#
_entry.id   85a6716aaf5ca278f2329dc428e1d318
#
_cell.length_a   1.000
_cell.length_b   1.000
_cell.length_c   1.000
_cell.angle_alpha   90.00
_cell.angle_beta   90.00
_cell.angle_gamma   90.00
#
_symmetry.space_group_name_H-M   'P 1'
#
loop_
_entity.id
_entity.type
_entity.pdbx_description
1 polymer ?
#
loop_
_entity_poly.entity_id
_entity_poly.type
_entity_poly.pdbx_seq_one_letter_code
_entity_poly.pdbx_strand_id
1 'polypeptide(L)'
;MKDVTDENRQNSENAIKTYVSVAFKIAASAIFAALVAAATLLFVIPIPATSGYFNFGETLIYIAALLFGPLVGAIAGAGASIADALVAIQYAPGTFTIKAIEGFLVGFLFKKIKAKTKSITLSATVAVVVGGLEMVAGYFLYETLILGYPFALAALEVPFNIVQMLIGLVVAVPVMHAVLRVFPQLKSQF
;
A
#
# COMPACT_ATOMS: atom_id res chain seq x y z
N MET A 1 -39.08 17.04 26.09
CA MET A 1 -37.78 17.62 26.55
C MET A 1 -36.68 16.58 26.73
N LYS A 2 -36.97 15.32 27.08
CA LYS A 2 -35.97 14.23 27.13
C LYS A 2 -35.42 13.81 25.75
N ASP A 3 -36.22 13.88 24.70
CA ASP A 3 -35.88 13.41 23.34
C ASP A 3 -34.77 14.23 22.67
N VAL A 4 -34.83 15.57 22.81
CA VAL A 4 -33.83 16.49 22.19
C VAL A 4 -32.44 16.40 22.84
N THR A 5 -32.40 16.09 24.15
CA THR A 5 -31.12 15.92 24.86
C THR A 5 -30.43 14.61 24.53
N ASP A 6 -31.18 13.54 24.29
CA ASP A 6 -30.63 12.24 23.91
C ASP A 6 -30.14 12.25 22.46
N GLU A 7 -30.85 12.92 21.55
CA GLU A 7 -30.42 13.09 20.14
C GLU A 7 -29.13 13.92 20.04
N ASN A 8 -29.03 15.03 20.79
CA ASN A 8 -27.82 15.84 20.81
C ASN A 8 -26.61 15.08 21.38
N ARG A 9 -26.84 14.26 22.41
CA ARG A 9 -25.79 13.41 22.98
C ARG A 9 -25.31 12.38 21.98
N GLN A 10 -26.22 11.71 21.31
CA GLN A 10 -25.88 10.69 20.29
C GLN A 10 -25.16 11.29 19.08
N ASN A 11 -25.55 12.48 18.64
CA ASN A 11 -24.87 13.23 17.59
C ASN A 11 -23.43 13.62 18.00
N SER A 12 -23.23 14.05 19.24
CA SER A 12 -21.91 14.38 19.77
C SER A 12 -21.00 13.14 19.87
N GLU A 13 -21.53 12.01 20.35
CA GLU A 13 -20.77 10.75 20.42
C GLU A 13 -20.38 10.22 19.02
N ASN A 14 -21.28 10.34 18.05
CA ASN A 14 -21.00 9.95 16.68
C ASN A 14 -19.94 10.86 16.03
N ALA A 15 -20.00 12.16 16.28
CA ALA A 15 -19.00 13.12 15.84
C ALA A 15 -17.62 12.78 16.43
N ILE A 16 -17.51 12.53 17.73
CA ILE A 16 -16.26 12.15 18.40
C ILE A 16 -15.69 10.85 17.79
N LYS A 17 -16.51 9.81 17.61
CA LYS A 17 -16.07 8.54 16.96
C LYS A 17 -15.53 8.78 15.56
N THR A 18 -16.18 9.65 14.79
CA THR A 18 -15.75 10.01 13.44
C THR A 18 -14.40 10.73 13.47
N TYR A 19 -14.21 11.73 14.34
CA TYR A 19 -12.94 12.44 14.47
C TYR A 19 -11.78 11.52 14.88
N VAL A 20 -12.00 10.63 15.85
CA VAL A 20 -11.01 9.64 16.29
C VAL A 20 -10.63 8.70 15.14
N SER A 21 -11.60 8.24 14.36
CA SER A 21 -11.34 7.38 13.20
C SER A 21 -10.54 8.08 12.10
N VAL A 22 -10.82 9.35 11.83
CA VAL A 22 -10.08 10.16 10.83
C VAL A 22 -8.66 10.43 11.32
N ALA A 23 -8.49 10.87 12.56
CA ALA A 23 -7.16 11.13 13.15
C ALA A 23 -6.29 9.88 13.15
N PHE A 24 -6.87 8.72 13.48
CA PHE A 24 -6.18 7.44 13.43
C PHE A 24 -5.69 7.09 12.01
N LYS A 25 -6.53 7.29 10.99
CA LYS A 25 -6.14 7.03 9.59
C LYS A 25 -5.04 7.97 9.12
N ILE A 26 -5.10 9.25 9.50
CA ILE A 26 -4.05 10.23 9.18
C ILE A 26 -2.72 9.80 9.81
N ALA A 27 -2.73 9.46 11.11
CA ALA A 27 -1.54 9.00 11.81
C ALA A 27 -0.97 7.70 11.19
N ALA A 28 -1.82 6.72 10.90
CA ALA A 28 -1.41 5.48 10.25
C ALA A 28 -0.81 5.76 8.86
N SER A 29 -1.42 6.65 8.06
CA SER A 29 -0.90 7.04 6.75
C SER A 29 0.50 7.65 6.85
N ALA A 30 0.72 8.59 7.77
CA ALA A 30 2.00 9.25 7.97
C ALA A 30 3.08 8.25 8.44
N ILE A 31 2.75 7.39 9.40
CA ILE A 31 3.67 6.37 9.92
C ILE A 31 4.06 5.39 8.82
N PHE A 32 3.08 4.86 8.08
CA PHE A 32 3.39 3.89 7.03
C PHE A 32 4.11 4.52 5.84
N ALA A 33 3.82 5.76 5.45
CA ALA A 33 4.59 6.46 4.43
C ALA A 33 6.06 6.62 4.84
N ALA A 34 6.32 7.00 6.10
CA ALA A 34 7.67 7.10 6.63
C ALA A 34 8.38 5.73 6.71
N LEU A 35 7.67 4.68 7.15
CA LEU A 35 8.23 3.33 7.20
C LEU A 35 8.54 2.78 5.81
N VAL A 36 7.68 3.02 4.82
CA VAL A 36 7.91 2.63 3.42
C VAL A 36 9.14 3.36 2.88
N ALA A 37 9.23 4.68 3.06
CA ALA A 37 10.40 5.45 2.65
C ALA A 37 11.69 4.91 3.30
N ALA A 38 11.67 4.66 4.61
CA ALA A 38 12.82 4.11 5.34
C ALA A 38 13.20 2.71 4.86
N ALA A 39 12.23 1.79 4.68
CA ALA A 39 12.51 0.43 4.19
C ALA A 39 13.04 0.43 2.76
N THR A 40 12.55 1.34 1.93
CA THR A 40 13.03 1.53 0.57
C THR A 40 14.48 2.02 0.56
N LEU A 41 14.86 2.95 1.45
CA LEU A 41 16.23 3.48 1.54
C LEU A 41 17.23 2.51 2.17
N LEU A 42 16.81 1.76 3.20
CA LEU A 42 17.71 0.88 3.95
C LEU A 42 18.12 -0.39 3.20
N PHE A 43 17.29 -0.83 2.26
CA PHE A 43 17.48 -2.09 1.55
C PHE A 43 17.46 -1.88 0.02
N VAL A 44 18.37 -1.06 -0.45
CA VAL A 44 18.59 -0.81 -1.89
C VAL A 44 19.51 -1.89 -2.46
N ILE A 45 18.98 -2.73 -3.33
CA ILE A 45 19.75 -3.69 -4.12
C ILE A 45 19.72 -3.23 -5.57
N PRO A 46 20.81 -2.60 -6.08
CA PRO A 46 20.82 -2.05 -7.44
C PRO A 46 20.59 -3.12 -8.50
N ILE A 47 19.88 -2.78 -9.56
CA ILE A 47 19.77 -3.58 -10.78
C ILE A 47 20.80 -3.03 -11.77
N PRO A 48 21.90 -3.77 -12.05
CA PRO A 48 23.06 -3.20 -12.77
C PRO A 48 22.77 -2.71 -14.19
N ALA A 49 21.72 -3.25 -14.82
CA ALA A 49 21.36 -2.95 -16.20
C ALA A 49 20.55 -1.65 -16.35
N THR A 50 19.96 -1.17 -15.28
CA THR A 50 19.09 0.00 -15.22
C THR A 50 19.51 0.90 -14.06
N SER A 51 18.86 2.02 -13.88
CA SER A 51 19.03 2.84 -12.66
C SER A 51 18.04 2.46 -11.58
N GLY A 52 17.29 1.37 -11.76
CA GLY A 52 16.34 0.85 -10.82
C GLY A 52 16.99 0.01 -9.72
N TYR A 53 16.19 -0.37 -8.74
CA TYR A 53 16.66 -1.16 -7.61
C TYR A 53 15.52 -1.96 -6.97
N PHE A 54 15.87 -3.12 -6.40
CA PHE A 54 14.98 -3.91 -5.57
C PHE A 54 14.98 -3.38 -4.12
N ASN A 55 13.81 -3.39 -3.47
CA ASN A 55 13.64 -2.95 -2.08
C ASN A 55 12.51 -3.71 -1.36
N PHE A 56 12.38 -3.51 -0.03
CA PHE A 56 11.35 -4.16 0.79
C PHE A 56 10.16 -3.25 1.15
N GLY A 57 10.09 -2.05 0.60
CA GLY A 57 8.99 -1.11 0.83
C GLY A 57 7.62 -1.69 0.48
N GLU A 58 7.56 -2.56 -0.53
CA GLU A 58 6.37 -3.26 -1.00
C GLU A 58 5.59 -3.96 0.11
N THR A 59 6.32 -4.69 0.95
CA THR A 59 5.72 -5.41 2.07
C THR A 59 4.93 -4.49 3.00
N LEU A 60 5.47 -3.30 3.28
CA LEU A 60 4.83 -2.33 4.16
C LEU A 60 3.63 -1.65 3.51
N ILE A 61 3.67 -1.42 2.18
CA ILE A 61 2.53 -0.93 1.42
C ILE A 61 1.37 -1.91 1.52
N TYR A 62 1.62 -3.19 1.30
CA TYR A 62 0.59 -4.24 1.41
C TYR A 62 0.03 -4.37 2.82
N ILE A 63 0.89 -4.35 3.85
CA ILE A 63 0.44 -4.37 5.26
C ILE A 63 -0.47 -3.17 5.54
N ALA A 64 -0.07 -1.97 5.14
CA ALA A 64 -0.85 -0.76 5.33
C ALA A 64 -2.22 -0.84 4.64
N ALA A 65 -2.23 -1.26 3.38
CA ALA A 65 -3.44 -1.41 2.56
C ALA A 65 -4.40 -2.46 3.13
N LEU A 66 -3.88 -3.63 3.52
CA LEU A 66 -4.67 -4.74 4.05
C LEU A 66 -5.23 -4.45 5.44
N LEU A 67 -4.53 -3.71 6.30
CA LEU A 67 -4.97 -3.44 7.67
C LEU A 67 -5.84 -2.18 7.79
N PHE A 68 -5.54 -1.13 7.02
CA PHE A 68 -6.14 0.19 7.19
C PHE A 68 -6.94 0.66 5.98
N GLY A 69 -6.87 -0.08 4.87
CA GLY A 69 -7.68 0.14 3.66
C GLY A 69 -7.04 1.05 2.61
N PRO A 70 -7.80 1.40 1.55
CA PRO A 70 -7.25 1.93 0.31
C PRO A 70 -6.54 3.28 0.46
N LEU A 71 -7.08 4.18 1.26
CA LEU A 71 -6.49 5.51 1.42
C LEU A 71 -5.13 5.45 2.14
N VAL A 72 -5.06 4.66 3.22
CA VAL A 72 -3.80 4.48 3.95
C VAL A 72 -2.77 3.75 3.09
N GLY A 73 -3.20 2.73 2.33
CA GLY A 73 -2.35 2.04 1.36
C GLY A 73 -1.80 2.98 0.28
N ALA A 74 -2.65 3.85 -0.28
CA ALA A 74 -2.22 4.83 -1.28
C ALA A 74 -1.16 5.79 -0.75
N ILE A 75 -1.39 6.36 0.44
CA ILE A 75 -0.45 7.31 1.05
C ILE A 75 0.85 6.61 1.45
N ALA A 76 0.76 5.37 1.97
CA ALA A 76 1.93 4.55 2.26
C ALA A 76 2.76 4.29 1.00
N GLY A 77 2.11 3.92 -0.12
CA GLY A 77 2.77 3.72 -1.40
C GLY A 77 3.43 4.97 -1.93
N ALA A 78 2.73 6.11 -1.90
CA ALA A 78 3.30 7.40 -2.26
C ALA A 78 4.58 7.75 -1.46
N GLY A 79 4.68 7.27 -0.21
CA GLY A 79 5.87 7.44 0.62
C GLY A 79 7.15 6.87 0.02
N ALA A 80 7.08 5.85 -0.84
CA ALA A 80 8.25 5.29 -1.53
C ALA A 80 8.95 6.34 -2.42
N SER A 81 8.21 7.29 -2.99
CA SER A 81 8.78 8.34 -3.82
C SER A 81 9.74 9.28 -3.08
N ILE A 82 9.65 9.37 -1.76
CA ILE A 82 10.58 10.13 -0.92
C ILE A 82 11.97 9.48 -0.99
N ALA A 83 12.03 8.15 -0.95
CA ALA A 83 13.28 7.42 -1.11
C ALA A 83 13.87 7.65 -2.52
N ASP A 84 13.05 7.51 -3.56
CA ASP A 84 13.50 7.71 -4.93
C ASP A 84 13.98 9.13 -5.19
N ALA A 85 13.36 10.13 -4.57
CA ALA A 85 13.83 11.51 -4.67
C ALA A 85 15.30 11.70 -4.15
N LEU A 86 15.77 10.78 -3.33
CA LEU A 86 17.12 10.82 -2.76
C LEU A 86 18.12 9.93 -3.51
N VAL A 87 17.68 8.78 -4.05
CA VAL A 87 18.58 7.76 -4.62
C VAL A 87 18.37 7.50 -6.13
N ALA A 88 17.22 7.81 -6.67
CA ALA A 88 16.83 7.55 -8.06
C ALA A 88 15.80 8.58 -8.55
N ILE A 89 16.16 9.85 -8.56
CA ILE A 89 15.23 10.98 -8.74
C ILE A 89 14.35 10.88 -9.98
N GLN A 90 14.82 10.26 -11.06
CA GLN A 90 14.07 10.04 -12.30
C GLN A 90 12.87 9.11 -12.10
N TYR A 91 12.90 8.23 -11.08
CA TYR A 91 11.79 7.34 -10.75
C TYR A 91 10.76 7.99 -9.82
N ALA A 92 11.13 9.00 -9.02
CA ALA A 92 10.29 9.57 -7.98
C ALA A 92 8.86 9.96 -8.45
N PRO A 93 8.64 10.61 -9.62
CA PRO A 93 7.28 10.92 -10.09
C PRO A 93 6.47 9.68 -10.46
N GLY A 94 7.13 8.70 -11.11
CA GLY A 94 6.52 7.41 -11.45
C GLY A 94 6.14 6.64 -10.21
N THR A 95 7.08 6.48 -9.29
CA THR A 95 6.89 5.79 -8.01
C THR A 95 5.77 6.40 -7.19
N PHE A 96 5.70 7.73 -7.11
CA PHE A 96 4.59 8.40 -6.42
C PHE A 96 3.23 7.94 -6.96
N THR A 97 3.07 7.89 -8.27
CA THR A 97 1.80 7.55 -8.92
C THR A 97 1.53 6.04 -8.86
N ILE A 98 2.49 5.23 -9.30
CA ILE A 98 2.35 3.77 -9.41
C ILE A 98 2.11 3.15 -8.02
N LYS A 99 2.95 3.47 -7.04
CA LYS A 99 2.83 2.92 -5.67
C LYS A 99 1.60 3.41 -4.93
N ALA A 100 1.13 4.64 -5.21
CA ALA A 100 -0.13 5.12 -4.67
C ALA A 100 -1.32 4.35 -5.26
N ILE A 101 -1.34 4.11 -6.57
CA ILE A 101 -2.38 3.32 -7.24
C ILE A 101 -2.35 1.88 -6.72
N GLU A 102 -1.19 1.26 -6.64
CA GLU A 102 -1.01 -0.09 -6.11
C GLU A 102 -1.58 -0.23 -4.70
N GLY A 103 -1.14 0.60 -3.75
CA GLY A 103 -1.62 0.56 -2.38
C GLY A 103 -3.12 0.83 -2.27
N PHE A 104 -3.66 1.74 -3.10
CA PHE A 104 -5.10 1.96 -3.20
C PHE A 104 -5.83 0.71 -3.70
N LEU A 105 -5.38 0.11 -4.79
CA LEU A 105 -5.98 -1.07 -5.39
C LEU A 105 -5.99 -2.26 -4.43
N VAL A 106 -4.87 -2.53 -3.76
CA VAL A 106 -4.78 -3.61 -2.77
C VAL A 106 -5.83 -3.44 -1.69
N GLY A 107 -5.91 -2.26 -1.06
CA GLY A 107 -6.89 -2.00 -0.01
C GLY A 107 -8.33 -2.02 -0.49
N PHE A 108 -8.60 -1.49 -1.69
CA PHE A 108 -9.93 -1.45 -2.29
C PHE A 108 -10.42 -2.85 -2.67
N LEU A 109 -9.59 -3.62 -3.38
CA LEU A 109 -9.93 -4.97 -3.82
C LEU A 109 -10.07 -5.90 -2.63
N PHE A 110 -9.20 -5.79 -1.63
CA PHE A 110 -9.32 -6.58 -0.41
C PHE A 110 -10.70 -6.40 0.23
N LYS A 111 -11.15 -5.17 0.46
CA LYS A 111 -12.48 -4.89 1.02
C LYS A 111 -13.59 -5.43 0.13
N LYS A 112 -13.52 -5.19 -1.17
CA LYS A 112 -14.54 -5.58 -2.13
C LYS A 112 -14.68 -7.11 -2.25
N ILE A 113 -13.55 -7.82 -2.29
CA ILE A 113 -13.53 -9.28 -2.39
C ILE A 113 -13.94 -9.89 -1.05
N LYS A 114 -13.44 -9.36 0.08
CA LYS A 114 -13.78 -9.83 1.42
C LYS A 114 -15.28 -9.72 1.72
N ALA A 115 -15.95 -8.69 1.22
CA ALA A 115 -17.41 -8.55 1.33
C ALA A 115 -18.19 -9.67 0.61
N LYS A 116 -17.57 -10.30 -0.41
CA LYS A 116 -18.21 -11.38 -1.22
C LYS A 116 -17.73 -12.77 -0.81
N THR A 117 -16.56 -12.88 -0.18
CA THR A 117 -15.95 -14.16 0.20
C THR A 117 -15.82 -14.28 1.71
N LYS A 118 -15.87 -15.51 2.24
CA LYS A 118 -15.63 -15.76 3.66
C LYS A 118 -14.14 -15.86 4.00
N SER A 119 -13.26 -15.98 2.99
CA SER A 119 -11.82 -16.18 3.17
C SER A 119 -11.06 -14.87 3.15
N ILE A 120 -10.50 -14.47 4.30
CA ILE A 120 -9.61 -13.30 4.41
C ILE A 120 -8.34 -13.52 3.60
N THR A 121 -7.74 -14.73 3.69
CA THR A 121 -6.50 -15.07 2.98
C THR A 121 -6.66 -14.95 1.47
N LEU A 122 -7.72 -15.57 0.91
CA LEU A 122 -7.99 -15.49 -0.53
C LEU A 122 -8.18 -14.03 -0.98
N SER A 123 -8.95 -13.26 -0.21
CA SER A 123 -9.20 -11.85 -0.52
C SER A 123 -7.91 -11.03 -0.52
N ALA A 124 -7.04 -11.24 0.47
CA ALA A 124 -5.76 -10.55 0.57
C ALA A 124 -4.80 -10.98 -0.56
N THR A 125 -4.69 -12.29 -0.83
CA THR A 125 -3.83 -12.80 -1.90
C THR A 125 -4.22 -12.24 -3.26
N VAL A 126 -5.51 -12.29 -3.62
CA VAL A 126 -5.98 -11.76 -4.92
C VAL A 126 -5.76 -10.25 -5.01
N ALA A 127 -6.04 -9.51 -3.93
CA ALA A 127 -5.85 -8.07 -3.92
C ALA A 127 -4.38 -7.68 -4.12
N VAL A 128 -3.46 -8.35 -3.41
CA VAL A 128 -2.01 -8.10 -3.52
C VAL A 128 -1.50 -8.49 -4.92
N VAL A 129 -1.91 -9.64 -5.45
CA VAL A 129 -1.48 -10.04 -6.81
C VAL A 129 -1.94 -9.03 -7.85
N VAL A 130 -3.18 -8.56 -7.79
CA VAL A 130 -3.68 -7.58 -8.77
C VAL A 130 -2.98 -6.23 -8.62
N GLY A 131 -2.79 -5.74 -7.37
CA GLY A 131 -2.06 -4.49 -7.14
C GLY A 131 -0.59 -4.60 -7.55
N GLY A 132 0.09 -5.70 -7.19
CA GLY A 132 1.47 -5.91 -7.59
C GLY A 132 1.67 -6.07 -9.10
N LEU A 133 0.73 -6.68 -9.82
CA LEU A 133 0.77 -6.72 -11.29
C LEU A 133 0.56 -5.33 -11.90
N GLU A 134 -0.27 -4.49 -11.30
CA GLU A 134 -0.39 -3.07 -11.68
C GLU A 134 0.96 -2.37 -11.52
N MET A 135 1.65 -2.55 -10.39
CA MET A 135 2.97 -1.99 -10.15
C MET A 135 3.99 -2.46 -11.21
N VAL A 136 4.06 -3.77 -11.50
CA VAL A 136 4.96 -4.31 -12.52
C VAL A 136 4.69 -3.68 -13.89
N ALA A 137 3.43 -3.60 -14.30
CA ALA A 137 3.05 -2.98 -15.56
C ALA A 137 3.30 -1.45 -15.56
N GLY A 138 3.01 -0.80 -14.43
CA GLY A 138 3.20 0.64 -14.25
C GLY A 138 4.67 1.06 -14.43
N TYR A 139 5.60 0.37 -13.78
CA TYR A 139 7.03 0.65 -13.95
C TYR A 139 7.50 0.36 -15.37
N PHE A 140 7.12 -0.78 -15.93
CA PHE A 140 7.47 -1.10 -17.32
C PHE A 140 7.01 -0.01 -18.30
N LEU A 141 5.77 0.49 -18.14
CA LEU A 141 5.25 1.57 -18.97
C LEU A 141 5.95 2.91 -18.68
N TYR A 142 6.22 3.21 -17.43
CA TYR A 142 6.93 4.43 -17.04
C TYR A 142 8.34 4.47 -17.63
N GLU A 143 9.08 3.39 -17.54
CA GLU A 143 10.42 3.25 -18.10
C GLU A 143 10.44 3.37 -19.62
N THR A 144 9.50 2.72 -20.30
CA THR A 144 9.46 2.76 -21.77
C THR A 144 8.94 4.08 -22.32
N LEU A 145 7.86 4.64 -21.73
CA LEU A 145 7.14 5.79 -22.29
C LEU A 145 7.62 7.13 -21.75
N ILE A 146 8.09 7.17 -20.50
CA ILE A 146 8.47 8.41 -19.82
C ILE A 146 9.99 8.54 -19.75
N LEU A 147 10.70 7.49 -19.30
CA LEU A 147 12.15 7.53 -19.23
C LEU A 147 12.81 7.23 -20.59
N GLY A 148 12.05 6.76 -21.59
CA GLY A 148 12.56 6.47 -22.92
C GLY A 148 13.49 5.26 -23.01
N TYR A 149 13.40 4.34 -22.06
CA TYR A 149 14.21 3.12 -22.11
C TYR A 149 13.78 2.21 -23.27
N PRO A 150 14.73 1.57 -23.97
CA PRO A 150 14.40 0.52 -24.93
C PRO A 150 13.61 -0.60 -24.24
N PHE A 151 12.64 -1.17 -24.96
CA PHE A 151 11.79 -2.27 -24.46
C PHE A 151 12.58 -3.38 -23.76
N ALA A 152 13.70 -3.82 -24.38
CA ALA A 152 14.55 -4.87 -23.84
C ALA A 152 15.18 -4.48 -22.49
N LEU A 153 15.49 -3.20 -22.27
CA LEU A 153 16.06 -2.71 -21.03
C LEU A 153 15.00 -2.67 -19.93
N ALA A 154 13.83 -2.08 -20.19
CA ALA A 154 12.73 -2.06 -19.24
C ALA A 154 12.26 -3.48 -18.86
N ALA A 155 12.28 -4.43 -19.82
CA ALA A 155 11.91 -5.81 -19.55
C ALA A 155 12.84 -6.51 -18.55
N LEU A 156 14.09 -6.04 -18.35
CA LEU A 156 14.99 -6.59 -17.33
C LEU A 156 14.54 -6.31 -15.90
N GLU A 157 13.76 -5.26 -15.67
CA GLU A 157 13.21 -4.94 -14.33
C GLU A 157 11.98 -5.78 -13.96
N VAL A 158 11.25 -6.28 -14.96
CA VAL A 158 10.01 -7.04 -14.74
C VAL A 158 10.22 -8.24 -13.78
N PRO A 159 11.23 -9.10 -13.92
CA PRO A 159 11.46 -10.19 -12.98
C PRO A 159 11.71 -9.72 -11.54
N PHE A 160 12.46 -8.63 -11.36
CA PHE A 160 12.74 -8.07 -10.03
C PHE A 160 11.47 -7.52 -9.37
N ASN A 161 10.65 -6.81 -10.13
CA ASN A 161 9.36 -6.29 -9.65
C ASN A 161 8.39 -7.45 -9.30
N ILE A 162 8.37 -8.53 -10.08
CA ILE A 162 7.59 -9.74 -9.75
C ILE A 162 8.09 -10.37 -8.45
N VAL A 163 9.40 -10.54 -8.28
CA VAL A 163 9.98 -11.07 -7.03
C VAL A 163 9.63 -10.18 -5.84
N GLN A 164 9.70 -8.87 -6.00
CA GLN A 164 9.33 -7.89 -4.98
C GLN A 164 7.86 -8.04 -4.57
N MET A 165 6.94 -8.15 -5.52
CA MET A 165 5.52 -8.44 -5.28
C MET A 165 5.34 -9.76 -4.51
N LEU A 166 6.02 -10.84 -4.93
CA LEU A 166 5.88 -12.16 -4.30
C LEU A 166 6.41 -12.18 -2.86
N ILE A 167 7.54 -11.54 -2.59
CA ILE A 167 8.07 -11.40 -1.23
C ILE A 167 7.09 -10.59 -0.38
N GLY A 168 6.59 -9.48 -0.91
CA GLY A 168 5.58 -8.66 -0.25
C GLY A 168 4.34 -9.47 0.11
N LEU A 169 3.83 -10.29 -0.82
CA LEU A 169 2.69 -11.18 -0.60
C LEU A 169 2.93 -12.18 0.54
N VAL A 170 4.07 -12.90 0.46
CA VAL A 170 4.42 -13.98 1.40
C VAL A 170 4.62 -13.42 2.82
N VAL A 171 5.06 -12.20 2.97
CA VAL A 171 5.26 -11.56 4.28
C VAL A 171 4.01 -10.82 4.75
N ALA A 172 3.39 -9.99 3.89
CA ALA A 172 2.28 -9.13 4.33
C ALA A 172 1.03 -9.92 4.75
N VAL A 173 0.69 -11.02 4.06
CA VAL A 173 -0.52 -11.79 4.39
C VAL A 173 -0.40 -12.47 5.77
N PRO A 174 0.68 -13.19 6.12
CA PRO A 174 0.86 -13.69 7.48
C PRO A 174 0.91 -12.60 8.55
N VAL A 175 1.61 -11.49 8.29
CA VAL A 175 1.68 -10.35 9.22
C VAL A 175 0.28 -9.77 9.46
N MET A 176 -0.52 -9.56 8.41
CA MET A 176 -1.91 -9.14 8.55
C MET A 176 -2.69 -10.09 9.47
N HIS A 177 -2.56 -11.40 9.29
CA HIS A 177 -3.25 -12.38 10.14
C HIS A 177 -2.78 -12.31 11.59
N ALA A 178 -1.47 -12.16 11.83
CA ALA A 178 -0.92 -12.00 13.17
C ALA A 178 -1.47 -10.75 13.87
N VAL A 179 -1.47 -9.62 13.17
CA VAL A 179 -2.01 -8.35 13.68
C VAL A 179 -3.51 -8.46 13.98
N LEU A 180 -4.31 -9.04 13.07
CA LEU A 180 -5.75 -9.21 13.27
C LEU A 180 -6.10 -10.22 14.38
N ARG A 181 -5.16 -11.07 14.79
CA ARG A 181 -5.32 -11.95 15.96
C ARG A 181 -5.10 -11.19 17.27
N VAL A 182 -4.10 -10.31 17.30
CA VAL A 182 -3.77 -9.50 18.49
C VAL A 182 -4.74 -8.33 18.64
N PHE A 183 -5.16 -7.72 17.52
CA PHE A 183 -6.06 -6.57 17.47
C PHE A 183 -7.35 -6.88 16.70
N PRO A 184 -8.28 -7.69 17.27
CA PRO A 184 -9.50 -8.11 16.59
C PRO A 184 -10.40 -6.95 16.14
N GLN A 185 -10.31 -5.80 16.83
CA GLN A 185 -11.07 -4.59 16.50
C GLN A 185 -10.78 -4.03 15.11
N LEU A 186 -9.60 -4.32 14.54
CA LEU A 186 -9.27 -3.91 13.16
C LEU A 186 -10.09 -4.65 12.12
N LYS A 187 -10.69 -5.80 12.46
CA LYS A 187 -11.59 -6.51 11.55
C LYS A 187 -12.85 -5.73 11.18
N SER A 188 -13.24 -4.76 11.98
CA SER A 188 -14.38 -3.89 11.69
C SER A 188 -14.09 -2.85 10.60
N GLN A 189 -12.84 -2.76 10.13
CA GLN A 189 -12.44 -1.87 9.04
C GLN A 189 -12.76 -2.43 7.64
N PHE A 190 -13.15 -3.72 7.55
CA PHE A 190 -13.36 -4.44 6.28
C PHE A 190 -14.83 -4.73 6.00
#